data_19eecca7c0d94950693f1aa1ca5878e2
#
_entry.id   19eecca7c0d94950693f1aa1ca5878e2
#
_cell.length_a   1.000
_cell.length_b   1.000
_cell.length_c   1.000
_cell.angle_alpha   90.00
_cell.angle_beta   90.00
_cell.angle_gamma   90.00
#
_symmetry.space_group_name_H-M   'P 1'
#
loop_
_entity.id
_entity.type
_entity.pdbx_description
1 polymer ?
#
loop_
_entity_poly.entity_id
_entity_poly.type
_entity_poly.pdbx_seq_one_letter_code
_entity_poly.pdbx_strand_id
1 'polypeptide(L)'
;GFDVLGFCLDKVGDEMVVKKSQRKGIFITKIEGFELPYDVHENVAGISALAMYAELDVDFGFEIEIYKQIKPGSGIGSSAASAVGSVFGMNYLMGNPFSKIELMKFAMKGEAVASKSEHADNIAPAVLGGFTLVKQNNPLEVIQLPSPGALHAVIVHPQIEIKTADSRAVLPKNIPLSDAISQWSNVGSLVHALHTSDYNLMGKSLIDVVIEPHRSKLIPNFNSLRKISLENGALGCSISGSGPSVFSLCKFKKD
;
A
#
# COMPACT_ATOMS: atom_id res chain seq x y z
N GLY A 1 8.27 8.78 2.24
CA GLY A 1 8.78 7.93 3.31
C GLY A 1 8.78 6.47 2.93
N PHE A 2 9.78 6.04 2.20
CA PHE A 2 10.00 4.65 1.82
C PHE A 2 9.87 3.70 3.02
N ASP A 3 9.02 2.68 2.90
CA ASP A 3 8.69 1.69 3.93
C ASP A 3 8.18 2.28 5.27
N VAL A 4 7.84 3.58 5.31
CA VAL A 4 7.47 4.30 6.54
C VAL A 4 6.12 4.99 6.43
N LEU A 5 5.87 5.76 5.36
CA LEU A 5 4.63 6.51 5.15
C LEU A 5 3.83 5.91 4.00
N GLY A 6 2.55 5.63 4.27
CA GLY A 6 1.60 5.19 3.27
C GLY A 6 0.30 5.99 3.36
N PHE A 7 -0.47 5.98 2.28
CA PHE A 7 -1.84 6.50 2.29
C PHE A 7 -2.76 5.63 1.43
N CYS A 8 -4.01 5.54 1.86
CA CYS A 8 -5.05 4.82 1.15
C CYS A 8 -5.72 5.75 0.12
N LEU A 9 -5.98 5.21 -1.08
CA LEU A 9 -6.78 5.89 -2.09
C LEU A 9 -8.26 5.62 -1.83
N ASP A 10 -9.09 6.67 -1.87
CA ASP A 10 -10.54 6.52 -1.83
C ASP A 10 -11.06 6.01 -3.19
N LYS A 11 -12.02 5.10 -3.16
CA LYS A 11 -12.70 4.53 -4.34
C LYS A 11 -11.80 3.79 -5.34
N VAL A 12 -10.57 3.47 -4.97
CA VAL A 12 -9.67 2.63 -5.74
C VAL A 12 -9.34 1.40 -4.90
N GLY A 13 -9.72 0.24 -5.37
CA GLY A 13 -9.53 -1.01 -4.63
C GLY A 13 -10.03 -2.20 -5.42
N ASP A 14 -9.74 -3.39 -4.90
CA ASP A 14 -10.33 -4.63 -5.38
C ASP A 14 -11.66 -4.87 -4.66
N GLU A 15 -12.54 -5.63 -5.29
CA GLU A 15 -13.72 -6.17 -4.64
C GLU A 15 -13.46 -7.62 -4.23
N MET A 16 -13.91 -7.98 -3.04
CA MET A 16 -13.75 -9.35 -2.53
C MET A 16 -15.05 -9.83 -1.86
N VAL A 17 -15.45 -11.04 -2.19
CA VAL A 17 -16.59 -11.71 -1.58
C VAL A 17 -16.07 -12.86 -0.73
N VAL A 18 -16.37 -12.84 0.56
CA VAL A 18 -16.01 -13.91 1.50
C VAL A 18 -17.28 -14.56 2.02
N LYS A 19 -17.33 -15.90 1.94
CA LYS A 19 -18.47 -16.71 2.37
C LYS A 19 -18.03 -17.80 3.34
N LYS A 20 -18.87 -18.16 4.31
CA LYS A 20 -18.66 -19.37 5.12
C LYS A 20 -18.88 -20.61 4.26
N SER A 21 -18.04 -21.62 4.40
CA SER A 21 -18.11 -22.90 3.70
C SER A 21 -18.28 -24.04 4.70
N GLN A 22 -19.05 -25.06 4.35
CA GLN A 22 -19.18 -26.28 5.17
C GLN A 22 -17.87 -27.11 5.16
N ARG A 23 -17.00 -26.91 4.16
CA ARG A 23 -15.69 -27.56 4.09
C ARG A 23 -14.70 -26.77 4.94
N LYS A 24 -13.97 -27.45 5.83
CA LYS A 24 -12.88 -26.85 6.61
C LYS A 24 -11.74 -26.37 5.71
N GLY A 25 -11.20 -25.19 5.99
CA GLY A 25 -10.09 -24.61 5.27
C GLY A 25 -10.45 -23.35 4.50
N ILE A 26 -9.49 -22.87 3.70
CA ILE A 26 -9.62 -21.67 2.85
C ILE A 26 -9.63 -22.10 1.40
N PHE A 27 -10.54 -21.55 0.62
CA PHE A 27 -10.72 -21.87 -0.79
C PHE A 27 -10.86 -20.58 -1.60
N ILE A 28 -10.03 -20.41 -2.62
CA ILE A 28 -10.24 -19.37 -3.62
C ILE A 28 -11.08 -19.97 -4.74
N THR A 29 -12.33 -19.54 -4.84
CA THR A 29 -13.31 -20.13 -5.76
C THR A 29 -13.46 -19.36 -7.06
N LYS A 30 -13.06 -18.06 -7.07
CA LYS A 30 -13.14 -17.21 -8.25
C LYS A 30 -12.05 -16.14 -8.22
N ILE A 31 -11.44 -15.91 -9.38
CA ILE A 31 -10.55 -14.77 -9.63
C ILE A 31 -10.96 -14.14 -10.96
N GLU A 32 -11.17 -12.83 -10.96
CA GLU A 32 -11.59 -12.05 -12.12
C GLU A 32 -10.74 -10.78 -12.24
N GLY A 33 -10.50 -10.32 -13.46
CA GLY A 33 -9.74 -9.11 -13.78
C GLY A 33 -8.28 -9.37 -14.17
N PHE A 34 -7.52 -10.10 -13.37
CA PHE A 34 -6.12 -10.45 -13.65
C PHE A 34 -5.84 -11.91 -13.28
N GLU A 35 -4.87 -12.52 -13.98
CA GLU A 35 -4.43 -13.89 -13.67
C GLU A 35 -3.64 -13.91 -12.36
N LEU A 36 -4.12 -14.70 -11.40
CA LEU A 36 -3.49 -14.97 -10.11
C LEU A 36 -3.61 -16.46 -9.78
N PRO A 37 -2.72 -17.01 -8.93
CA PRO A 37 -2.83 -18.39 -8.48
C PRO A 37 -4.13 -18.65 -7.71
N TYR A 38 -4.80 -19.76 -8.02
CA TYR A 38 -5.92 -20.28 -7.21
C TYR A 38 -5.44 -21.05 -5.98
N ASP A 39 -4.20 -21.54 -5.99
CA ASP A 39 -3.60 -22.17 -4.83
C ASP A 39 -3.47 -21.15 -3.69
N VAL A 40 -4.10 -21.46 -2.56
CA VAL A 40 -4.12 -20.59 -1.39
C VAL A 40 -2.74 -20.36 -0.78
N HIS A 41 -1.78 -21.26 -1.04
CA HIS A 41 -0.40 -21.12 -0.57
C HIS A 41 0.49 -20.27 -1.49
N GLU A 42 0.01 -19.96 -2.69
CA GLU A 42 0.71 -19.11 -3.67
C GLU A 42 0.01 -17.75 -3.83
N ASN A 43 -1.22 -17.62 -3.34
CA ASN A 43 -2.01 -16.41 -3.45
C ASN A 43 -1.93 -15.57 -2.16
N VAL A 44 -1.61 -14.30 -2.30
CA VAL A 44 -1.45 -13.36 -1.16
C VAL A 44 -2.70 -13.33 -0.26
N ALA A 45 -3.89 -13.27 -0.85
CA ALA A 45 -5.15 -13.32 -0.10
C ALA A 45 -5.33 -14.66 0.62
N GLY A 46 -4.98 -15.77 -0.05
CA GLY A 46 -5.03 -17.11 0.51
C GLY A 46 -4.12 -17.28 1.72
N ILE A 47 -2.85 -16.87 1.60
CA ILE A 47 -1.86 -16.97 2.68
C ILE A 47 -2.29 -16.12 3.89
N SER A 48 -2.77 -14.89 3.65
CA SER A 48 -3.29 -14.02 4.72
C SER A 48 -4.49 -14.64 5.42
N ALA A 49 -5.43 -15.20 4.64
CA ALA A 49 -6.59 -15.90 5.15
C ALA A 49 -6.21 -17.17 5.96
N LEU A 50 -5.24 -17.96 5.48
CA LEU A 50 -4.72 -19.12 6.20
C LEU A 50 -4.08 -18.73 7.53
N ALA A 51 -3.31 -17.65 7.56
CA ALA A 51 -2.69 -17.15 8.78
C ALA A 51 -3.74 -16.77 9.84
N MET A 52 -4.83 -16.11 9.42
CA MET A 52 -5.94 -15.80 10.32
C MET A 52 -6.74 -17.06 10.69
N TYR A 53 -6.99 -17.96 9.73
CA TYR A 53 -7.75 -19.18 9.96
C TYR A 53 -7.10 -20.09 11.01
N ALA A 54 -5.77 -20.11 11.07
CA ALA A 54 -5.03 -20.88 12.06
C ALA A 54 -5.24 -20.42 13.51
N GLU A 55 -5.69 -19.18 13.71
CA GLU A 55 -6.03 -18.63 15.04
C GLU A 55 -7.52 -18.78 15.39
N LEU A 56 -8.32 -19.36 14.48
CA LEU A 56 -9.75 -19.60 14.69
C LEU A 56 -9.99 -21.05 15.11
N ASP A 57 -10.76 -21.24 16.18
CA ASP A 57 -11.29 -22.55 16.56
C ASP A 57 -12.70 -22.72 15.99
N VAL A 58 -12.76 -23.16 14.72
CA VAL A 58 -14.03 -23.32 13.98
C VAL A 58 -14.07 -24.66 13.24
N ASP A 59 -15.27 -25.18 13.05
CA ASP A 59 -15.51 -26.45 12.35
C ASP A 59 -15.93 -26.28 10.87
N PHE A 60 -15.90 -25.07 10.36
CA PHE A 60 -16.20 -24.69 8.98
C PHE A 60 -15.00 -23.96 8.34
N GLY A 61 -15.11 -23.62 7.06
CA GLY A 61 -14.08 -22.88 6.33
C GLY A 61 -14.62 -21.61 5.67
N PHE A 62 -13.81 -21.05 4.76
CA PHE A 62 -14.18 -19.85 3.99
C PHE A 62 -13.90 -20.04 2.51
N GLU A 63 -14.79 -19.52 1.69
CA GLU A 63 -14.65 -19.37 0.25
C GLU A 63 -14.43 -17.89 -0.07
N ILE A 64 -13.46 -17.61 -0.95
CA ILE A 64 -13.03 -16.26 -1.31
C ILE A 64 -13.17 -16.11 -2.82
N GLU A 65 -13.90 -15.09 -3.26
CA GLU A 65 -13.94 -14.63 -4.64
C GLU A 65 -13.19 -13.28 -4.72
N ILE A 66 -12.29 -13.13 -5.70
CA ILE A 66 -11.42 -11.97 -5.85
C ILE A 66 -11.73 -11.30 -7.19
N TYR A 67 -12.16 -10.04 -7.16
CA TYR A 67 -12.40 -9.21 -8.34
C TYR A 67 -11.34 -8.12 -8.37
N LYS A 68 -10.29 -8.36 -9.13
CA LYS A 68 -9.10 -7.49 -9.20
C LYS A 68 -9.35 -6.31 -10.10
N GLN A 69 -9.32 -5.11 -9.55
CA GLN A 69 -9.37 -3.84 -10.28
C GLN A 69 -7.99 -3.16 -10.32
N ILE A 70 -7.13 -3.46 -9.35
CA ILE A 70 -5.77 -2.93 -9.29
C ILE A 70 -4.82 -3.92 -9.95
N LYS A 71 -4.13 -3.48 -11.02
CA LYS A 71 -3.16 -4.30 -11.71
C LYS A 71 -2.02 -4.73 -10.76
N PRO A 72 -1.68 -6.02 -10.69
CA PRO A 72 -0.49 -6.48 -9.99
C PRO A 72 0.78 -5.79 -10.52
N GLY A 73 1.71 -5.45 -9.64
CA GLY A 73 2.95 -4.75 -10.03
C GLY A 73 2.77 -3.28 -10.43
N SER A 74 1.59 -2.68 -10.20
CA SER A 74 1.33 -1.28 -10.52
C SER A 74 1.96 -0.27 -9.57
N GLY A 75 2.39 -0.68 -8.37
CA GLY A 75 2.91 0.23 -7.35
C GLY A 75 1.84 0.95 -6.51
N ILE A 76 0.57 0.58 -6.65
CA ILE A 76 -0.54 1.18 -5.85
C ILE A 76 -1.15 0.20 -4.83
N GLY A 77 -0.37 -0.75 -4.34
CA GLY A 77 -0.77 -1.61 -3.23
C GLY A 77 -1.72 -2.76 -3.60
N SER A 78 -1.62 -3.30 -4.83
CA SER A 78 -2.49 -4.38 -5.32
C SER A 78 -2.44 -5.64 -4.44
N SER A 79 -1.27 -6.08 -3.99
CA SER A 79 -1.13 -7.26 -3.11
C SER A 79 -1.67 -6.97 -1.71
N ALA A 80 -1.37 -5.79 -1.16
CA ALA A 80 -1.89 -5.36 0.14
C ALA A 80 -3.42 -5.30 0.15
N ALA A 81 -4.05 -4.81 -0.93
CA ALA A 81 -5.52 -4.80 -1.06
C ALA A 81 -6.10 -6.21 -0.99
N SER A 82 -5.49 -7.19 -1.69
CA SER A 82 -5.93 -8.58 -1.64
C SER A 82 -5.70 -9.23 -0.27
N ALA A 83 -4.53 -9.01 0.34
CA ALA A 83 -4.20 -9.51 1.68
C ALA A 83 -5.19 -9.00 2.74
N VAL A 84 -5.42 -7.68 2.75
CA VAL A 84 -6.33 -7.04 3.71
C VAL A 84 -7.77 -7.43 3.47
N GLY A 85 -8.21 -7.45 2.21
CA GLY A 85 -9.59 -7.80 1.86
C GLY A 85 -10.00 -9.16 2.38
N SER A 86 -9.13 -10.17 2.26
CA SER A 86 -9.42 -11.53 2.72
C SER A 86 -9.60 -11.60 4.25
N VAL A 87 -8.65 -11.08 5.02
CA VAL A 87 -8.71 -11.12 6.49
C VAL A 87 -9.79 -10.20 7.05
N PHE A 88 -10.05 -9.06 6.39
CA PHE A 88 -11.12 -8.15 6.81
C PHE A 88 -12.50 -8.76 6.62
N GLY A 89 -12.74 -9.38 5.46
CA GLY A 89 -14.00 -10.08 5.16
C GLY A 89 -14.26 -11.25 6.10
N MET A 90 -13.24 -12.08 6.37
CA MET A 90 -13.34 -13.17 7.35
C MET A 90 -13.63 -12.65 8.75
N ASN A 91 -12.90 -11.63 9.21
CA ASN A 91 -13.09 -11.03 10.53
C ASN A 91 -14.52 -10.50 10.71
N TYR A 92 -15.03 -9.81 9.69
CA TYR A 92 -16.41 -9.31 9.70
C TYR A 92 -17.44 -10.43 9.83
N LEU A 93 -17.31 -11.52 9.06
CA LEU A 93 -18.20 -12.69 9.14
C LEU A 93 -18.16 -13.39 10.50
N MET A 94 -17.06 -13.26 11.23
CA MET A 94 -16.87 -13.83 12.56
C MET A 94 -17.33 -12.90 13.70
N GLY A 95 -17.85 -11.72 13.39
CA GLY A 95 -18.25 -10.72 14.39
C GLY A 95 -17.09 -9.90 14.95
N ASN A 96 -16.00 -9.77 14.18
CA ASN A 96 -14.80 -8.99 14.48
C ASN A 96 -14.03 -9.44 15.74
N PRO A 97 -13.64 -10.73 15.87
CA PRO A 97 -12.87 -11.20 17.02
C PRO A 97 -11.46 -10.61 17.08
N PHE A 98 -10.88 -10.20 15.97
CA PHE A 98 -9.53 -9.66 15.89
C PHE A 98 -9.52 -8.14 15.75
N SER A 99 -8.57 -7.51 16.41
CA SER A 99 -8.28 -6.08 16.29
C SER A 99 -7.64 -5.73 14.94
N LYS A 100 -7.67 -4.45 14.57
CA LYS A 100 -7.01 -3.97 13.34
C LYS A 100 -5.51 -4.30 13.28
N ILE A 101 -4.82 -4.27 14.42
CA ILE A 101 -3.38 -4.64 14.50
C ILE A 101 -3.17 -6.12 14.21
N GLU A 102 -4.05 -7.00 14.70
CA GLU A 102 -3.97 -8.43 14.40
C GLU A 102 -4.27 -8.70 12.93
N LEU A 103 -5.26 -8.03 12.35
CA LEU A 103 -5.54 -8.12 10.90
C LEU A 103 -4.33 -7.70 10.06
N MET A 104 -3.61 -6.63 10.46
CA MET A 104 -2.39 -6.24 9.77
C MET A 104 -1.33 -7.34 9.84
N LYS A 105 -1.15 -7.98 11.00
CA LYS A 105 -0.17 -9.08 11.17
C LYS A 105 -0.49 -10.27 10.26
N PHE A 106 -1.76 -10.65 10.13
CA PHE A 106 -2.17 -11.71 9.21
C PHE A 106 -1.94 -11.31 7.75
N ALA A 107 -2.30 -10.08 7.37
CA ALA A 107 -2.10 -9.56 6.01
C ALA A 107 -0.60 -9.46 5.65
N MET A 108 0.27 -9.10 6.59
CA MET A 108 1.72 -9.06 6.38
C MET A 108 2.32 -10.43 6.03
N LYS A 109 1.73 -11.55 6.52
CA LYS A 109 2.18 -12.90 6.13
C LYS A 109 1.97 -13.17 4.64
N GLY A 110 0.86 -12.72 4.07
CA GLY A 110 0.62 -12.79 2.63
C GLY A 110 1.57 -11.89 1.84
N GLU A 111 1.75 -10.65 2.27
CA GLU A 111 2.64 -9.69 1.61
C GLU A 111 4.10 -10.16 1.60
N ALA A 112 4.56 -10.85 2.66
CA ALA A 112 5.91 -11.39 2.75
C ALA A 112 6.25 -12.37 1.62
N VAL A 113 5.28 -13.11 1.12
CA VAL A 113 5.48 -14.04 0.00
C VAL A 113 5.66 -13.28 -1.33
N ALA A 114 4.90 -12.22 -1.54
CA ALA A 114 4.99 -11.41 -2.76
C ALA A 114 6.24 -10.52 -2.80
N SER A 115 6.59 -9.89 -1.67
CA SER A 115 7.67 -8.90 -1.59
C SER A 115 8.99 -9.44 -1.01
N LYS A 116 9.00 -10.66 -0.47
CA LYS A 116 10.10 -11.29 0.29
C LYS A 116 10.50 -10.50 1.54
N SER A 117 9.62 -9.68 2.06
CA SER A 117 9.83 -8.88 3.28
C SER A 117 8.50 -8.50 3.93
N GLU A 118 8.48 -8.50 5.26
CA GLU A 118 7.30 -8.12 6.05
C GLU A 118 7.31 -6.59 6.25
N HIS A 119 6.59 -5.85 5.40
CA HIS A 119 6.42 -4.40 5.53
C HIS A 119 4.94 -4.05 5.66
N ALA A 120 4.64 -3.14 6.57
CA ALA A 120 3.28 -2.72 6.86
C ALA A 120 2.85 -1.43 6.15
N ASP A 121 3.73 -0.77 5.41
CA ASP A 121 3.52 0.55 4.81
C ASP A 121 2.36 0.62 3.80
N ASN A 122 2.05 -0.50 3.11
CA ASN A 122 0.86 -0.64 2.26
C ASN A 122 -0.32 -1.27 3.01
N ILE A 123 -0.05 -2.21 3.93
CA ILE A 123 -1.08 -2.90 4.72
C ILE A 123 -1.77 -1.93 5.69
N ALA A 124 -0.98 -1.10 6.38
CA ALA A 124 -1.51 -0.20 7.39
C ALA A 124 -2.55 0.79 6.84
N PRO A 125 -2.30 1.53 5.74
CA PRO A 125 -3.32 2.41 5.18
C PRO A 125 -4.50 1.65 4.59
N ALA A 126 -4.32 0.42 4.09
CA ALA A 126 -5.43 -0.41 3.60
C ALA A 126 -6.38 -0.85 4.73
N VAL A 127 -5.87 -1.10 5.95
CA VAL A 127 -6.67 -1.47 7.13
C VAL A 127 -7.26 -0.26 7.85
N LEU A 128 -6.48 0.82 7.99
CA LEU A 128 -6.86 2.00 8.81
C LEU A 128 -7.55 3.09 8.00
N GLY A 129 -7.26 3.15 6.70
CA GLY A 129 -7.62 4.28 5.85
C GLY A 129 -6.72 5.50 6.06
N GLY A 130 -6.80 6.48 5.16
CA GLY A 130 -6.07 7.73 5.25
C GLY A 130 -4.56 7.57 5.21
N PHE A 131 -3.85 8.45 5.90
CA PHE A 131 -2.39 8.40 6.04
C PHE A 131 -1.97 7.59 7.26
N THR A 132 -0.90 6.83 7.12
CA THR A 132 -0.31 6.04 8.22
C THR A 132 1.21 6.16 8.24
N LEU A 133 1.76 6.12 9.45
CA LEU A 133 3.19 6.06 9.72
C LEU A 133 3.50 4.73 10.40
N VAL A 134 4.28 3.90 9.76
CA VAL A 134 4.83 2.68 10.36
C VAL A 134 6.09 3.06 11.14
N LYS A 135 5.97 3.04 12.46
CA LYS A 135 7.11 3.31 13.35
C LYS A 135 8.03 2.10 13.41
N GLN A 136 7.45 0.89 13.41
CA GLN A 136 8.18 -0.35 13.59
C GLN A 136 7.34 -1.52 13.08
N ASN A 137 7.99 -2.53 12.46
CA ASN A 137 7.32 -3.74 11.97
C ASN A 137 7.30 -4.88 13.00
N ASN A 138 8.27 -4.94 13.92
CA ASN A 138 8.33 -5.98 14.94
C ASN A 138 8.87 -5.45 16.28
N PRO A 139 8.04 -5.33 17.36
CA PRO A 139 6.59 -5.46 17.30
C PRO A 139 5.95 -4.41 16.37
N LEU A 140 4.78 -4.74 15.77
CA LEU A 140 4.13 -3.82 14.84
C LEU A 140 3.58 -2.59 15.57
N GLU A 141 4.09 -1.42 15.23
CA GLU A 141 3.63 -0.12 15.73
C GLU A 141 3.29 0.80 14.55
N VAL A 142 2.03 1.20 14.46
CA VAL A 142 1.50 2.07 13.39
C VAL A 142 0.78 3.25 14.01
N ILE A 143 1.03 4.43 13.45
CA ILE A 143 0.39 5.68 13.82
C ILE A 143 -0.51 6.12 12.66
N GLN A 144 -1.79 6.30 12.94
CA GLN A 144 -2.71 6.90 11.96
C GLN A 144 -2.54 8.42 11.99
N LEU A 145 -2.39 9.02 10.82
CA LEU A 145 -2.22 10.46 10.65
C LEU A 145 -3.50 11.09 10.09
N PRO A 146 -3.73 12.38 10.36
CA PRO A 146 -4.85 13.10 9.77
C PRO A 146 -4.81 13.12 8.25
N SER A 147 -5.99 13.08 7.62
CA SER A 147 -6.15 13.26 6.17
C SER A 147 -6.88 14.59 5.91
N PRO A 148 -6.19 15.63 5.43
CA PRO A 148 -6.82 16.91 5.13
C PRO A 148 -7.93 16.78 4.10
N GLY A 149 -9.12 17.32 4.38
CA GLY A 149 -10.34 17.08 3.60
C GLY A 149 -10.32 17.57 2.16
N ALA A 150 -9.47 18.55 1.84
CA ALA A 150 -9.33 19.09 0.47
C ALA A 150 -8.14 18.45 -0.29
N LEU A 151 -7.52 17.41 0.25
CA LEU A 151 -6.40 16.73 -0.39
C LEU A 151 -6.90 15.66 -1.36
N HIS A 152 -6.42 15.71 -2.60
CA HIS A 152 -6.72 14.74 -3.65
C HIS A 152 -5.43 14.17 -4.20
N ALA A 153 -5.47 12.89 -4.58
CA ALA A 153 -4.38 12.21 -5.27
C ALA A 153 -4.76 11.93 -6.73
N VAL A 154 -3.91 12.35 -7.66
CA VAL A 154 -3.98 11.95 -9.06
C VAL A 154 -2.94 10.88 -9.29
N ILE A 155 -3.35 9.72 -9.80
CA ILE A 155 -2.48 8.60 -10.08
C ILE A 155 -2.32 8.46 -11.59
N VAL A 156 -1.06 8.39 -12.04
CA VAL A 156 -0.72 8.06 -13.42
C VAL A 156 -0.01 6.71 -13.42
N HIS A 157 -0.59 5.74 -14.12
CA HIS A 157 0.00 4.41 -14.28
C HIS A 157 0.51 4.25 -15.72
N PRO A 158 1.83 4.28 -15.97
CA PRO A 158 2.38 3.94 -17.27
C PRO A 158 2.15 2.44 -17.56
N GLN A 159 1.95 2.10 -18.84
CA GLN A 159 1.64 0.72 -19.28
C GLN A 159 2.90 -0.17 -19.30
N ILE A 160 3.65 -0.15 -18.22
CA ILE A 160 4.84 -0.99 -17.98
C ILE A 160 4.69 -1.72 -16.66
N GLU A 161 5.50 -2.73 -16.44
CA GLU A 161 5.60 -3.44 -15.17
C GLU A 161 7.00 -3.25 -14.59
N ILE A 162 7.07 -2.97 -13.29
CA ILE A 162 8.31 -2.97 -12.52
C ILE A 162 8.12 -3.94 -11.35
N LYS A 163 8.89 -5.02 -11.34
CA LYS A 163 8.87 -5.96 -10.22
C LYS A 163 9.44 -5.29 -8.98
N THR A 164 8.81 -5.52 -7.82
CA THR A 164 9.27 -4.97 -6.53
C THR A 164 10.72 -5.34 -6.24
N ALA A 165 11.16 -6.55 -6.61
CA ALA A 165 12.54 -6.99 -6.46
C ALA A 165 13.51 -6.10 -7.26
N ASP A 166 13.19 -5.77 -8.51
CA ASP A 166 14.04 -4.94 -9.38
C ASP A 166 14.09 -3.50 -8.83
N SER A 167 12.95 -2.99 -8.37
CA SER A 167 12.85 -1.67 -7.74
C SER A 167 13.63 -1.57 -6.42
N ARG A 168 13.84 -2.69 -5.72
CA ARG A 168 14.71 -2.76 -4.53
C ARG A 168 16.18 -2.93 -4.91
N ALA A 169 16.49 -3.66 -5.97
CA ALA A 169 17.86 -3.94 -6.41
C ALA A 169 18.65 -2.69 -6.81
N VAL A 170 17.97 -1.63 -7.29
CA VAL A 170 18.62 -0.37 -7.69
C VAL A 170 18.93 0.56 -6.51
N LEU A 171 18.49 0.23 -5.29
CA LEU A 171 18.67 1.08 -4.12
C LEU A 171 20.10 1.02 -3.58
N PRO A 172 20.65 2.16 -3.11
CA PRO A 172 21.97 2.19 -2.51
C PRO A 172 21.97 1.47 -1.15
N LYS A 173 23.07 0.79 -0.83
CA LYS A 173 23.26 0.17 0.49
C LYS A 173 23.65 1.18 1.56
N ASN A 174 24.27 2.29 1.17
CA ASN A 174 24.70 3.38 2.04
C ASN A 174 24.25 4.70 1.43
N ILE A 175 23.95 5.67 2.26
CA ILE A 175 23.56 7.03 1.85
C ILE A 175 24.41 8.06 2.59
N PRO A 176 24.70 9.23 1.99
CA PRO A 176 25.32 10.34 2.67
C PRO A 176 24.47 10.81 3.86
N LEU A 177 25.12 11.21 4.96
CA LEU A 177 24.41 11.72 6.13
C LEU A 177 23.57 12.97 5.80
N SER A 178 24.05 13.82 4.89
CA SER A 178 23.31 14.99 4.40
C SER A 178 21.95 14.62 3.79
N ASP A 179 21.92 13.54 2.98
CA ASP A 179 20.71 13.07 2.34
C ASP A 179 19.75 12.43 3.36
N ALA A 180 20.31 11.69 4.33
CA ALA A 180 19.54 11.17 5.45
C ALA A 180 18.88 12.31 6.26
N ILE A 181 19.64 13.37 6.61
CA ILE A 181 19.12 14.55 7.32
C ILE A 181 17.99 15.21 6.51
N SER A 182 18.18 15.41 5.21
CA SER A 182 17.16 15.98 4.34
C SER A 182 15.90 15.08 4.29
N GLN A 183 16.08 13.77 4.17
CA GLN A 183 14.99 12.82 4.06
C GLN A 183 14.14 12.75 5.34
N TRP A 184 14.75 12.62 6.52
CA TRP A 184 13.95 12.58 7.76
C TRP A 184 13.36 13.93 8.12
N SER A 185 13.98 15.04 7.73
CA SER A 185 13.38 16.38 7.84
C SER A 185 12.11 16.49 6.99
N ASN A 186 12.12 15.98 5.74
CA ASN A 186 10.95 15.95 4.88
C ASN A 186 9.83 15.06 5.46
N VAL A 187 10.18 13.90 6.06
CA VAL A 187 9.19 13.05 6.73
C VAL A 187 8.54 13.78 7.91
N GLY A 188 9.34 14.38 8.80
CA GLY A 188 8.83 15.14 9.94
C GLY A 188 7.97 16.33 9.52
N SER A 189 8.39 17.07 8.49
CA SER A 189 7.64 18.20 7.94
C SER A 189 6.32 17.76 7.31
N LEU A 190 6.29 16.63 6.59
CA LEU A 190 5.05 16.09 6.03
C LEU A 190 4.07 15.68 7.14
N VAL A 191 4.54 15.01 8.18
CA VAL A 191 3.70 14.63 9.33
C VAL A 191 3.11 15.88 10.00
N HIS A 192 3.92 16.92 10.24
CA HIS A 192 3.44 18.20 10.78
C HIS A 192 2.40 18.85 9.85
N ALA A 193 2.69 18.90 8.55
CA ALA A 193 1.80 19.50 7.54
C ALA A 193 0.44 18.80 7.45
N LEU A 194 0.40 17.47 7.60
CA LEU A 194 -0.85 16.71 7.67
C LEU A 194 -1.68 17.11 8.89
N HIS A 195 -1.06 17.26 10.08
CA HIS A 195 -1.73 17.66 11.31
C HIS A 195 -2.26 19.10 11.27
N THR A 196 -1.53 20.00 10.61
CA THR A 196 -1.89 21.43 10.53
C THR A 196 -2.67 21.79 9.27
N SER A 197 -2.88 20.84 8.35
CA SER A 197 -3.46 21.07 7.03
C SER A 197 -2.70 22.15 6.22
N ASP A 198 -1.37 22.21 6.41
CA ASP A 198 -0.51 23.12 5.65
C ASP A 198 -0.13 22.52 4.30
N TYR A 199 -0.96 22.81 3.29
CA TYR A 199 -0.77 22.28 1.93
C TYR A 199 0.51 22.77 1.25
N ASN A 200 1.02 23.96 1.60
CA ASN A 200 2.27 24.46 1.05
C ASN A 200 3.46 23.65 1.61
N LEU A 201 3.46 23.41 2.91
CA LEU A 201 4.50 22.58 3.55
C LEU A 201 4.39 21.11 3.09
N MET A 202 3.17 20.57 2.86
CA MET A 202 3.03 19.24 2.26
C MET A 202 3.77 19.14 0.93
N GLY A 203 3.54 20.09 0.03
CA GLY A 203 4.21 20.13 -1.27
C GLY A 203 5.73 20.17 -1.16
N LYS A 204 6.26 21.02 -0.29
CA LYS A 204 7.71 21.15 -0.05
C LYS A 204 8.32 19.89 0.57
N SER A 205 7.52 19.09 1.26
CA SER A 205 7.95 17.87 1.95
C SER A 205 7.87 16.61 1.09
N LEU A 206 7.19 16.66 -0.07
CA LEU A 206 7.07 15.55 -1.02
C LEU A 206 8.30 15.46 -1.94
N ILE A 207 9.48 15.51 -1.33
CA ILE A 207 10.77 15.38 -2.02
C ILE A 207 11.49 14.19 -1.39
N ASP A 208 11.72 13.16 -2.20
CA ASP A 208 12.53 12.01 -1.80
C ASP A 208 13.92 12.13 -2.41
N VAL A 209 14.93 12.37 -1.57
CA VAL A 209 16.33 12.55 -1.99
C VAL A 209 17.12 11.25 -1.96
N VAL A 210 16.55 10.17 -1.42
CA VAL A 210 17.23 8.88 -1.21
C VAL A 210 16.78 7.82 -2.22
N ILE A 211 15.47 7.61 -2.36
CA ILE A 211 14.93 6.48 -3.12
C ILE A 211 14.54 6.89 -4.55
N GLU A 212 13.83 8.01 -4.69
CA GLU A 212 13.34 8.50 -6.00
C GLU A 212 14.44 8.70 -7.03
N PRO A 213 15.65 9.22 -6.72
CA PRO A 213 16.73 9.38 -7.70
C PRO A 213 17.18 8.07 -8.35
N HIS A 214 17.00 6.95 -7.68
CA HIS A 214 17.33 5.61 -8.19
C HIS A 214 16.16 4.98 -8.94
N ARG A 215 14.96 4.99 -8.35
CA ARG A 215 13.76 4.36 -8.93
C ARG A 215 13.21 5.11 -10.14
N SER A 216 13.33 6.43 -10.19
CA SER A 216 12.86 7.24 -11.31
C SER A 216 13.47 6.84 -12.65
N LYS A 217 14.70 6.29 -12.64
CA LYS A 217 15.39 5.78 -13.83
C LYS A 217 14.69 4.58 -14.46
N LEU A 218 13.87 3.85 -13.68
CA LEU A 218 13.08 2.72 -14.15
C LEU A 218 11.74 3.15 -14.78
N ILE A 219 11.35 4.42 -14.60
CA ILE A 219 10.05 4.95 -15.05
C ILE A 219 10.29 5.92 -16.22
N PRO A 220 9.94 5.54 -17.45
CA PRO A 220 10.09 6.42 -18.60
C PRO A 220 9.37 7.75 -18.40
N ASN A 221 10.06 8.85 -18.77
CA ASN A 221 9.54 10.21 -18.70
C ASN A 221 9.10 10.71 -17.30
N PHE A 222 9.56 10.07 -16.20
CA PHE A 222 9.22 10.47 -14.84
C PHE A 222 9.44 11.96 -14.58
N ASN A 223 10.62 12.49 -14.95
CA ASN A 223 10.94 13.90 -14.72
C ASN A 223 10.03 14.86 -15.50
N SER A 224 9.65 14.50 -16.73
CA SER A 224 8.70 15.29 -17.55
C SER A 224 7.31 15.28 -16.92
N LEU A 225 6.84 14.11 -16.49
CA LEU A 225 5.56 13.97 -15.80
C LEU A 225 5.53 14.79 -14.50
N ARG A 226 6.57 14.68 -13.68
CA ARG A 226 6.70 15.47 -12.44
C ARG A 226 6.68 16.97 -12.72
N LYS A 227 7.43 17.43 -13.72
CA LYS A 227 7.45 18.85 -14.11
C LYS A 227 6.08 19.33 -14.53
N ILE A 228 5.41 18.61 -15.44
CA ILE A 228 4.07 18.94 -15.91
C ILE A 228 3.06 18.97 -14.75
N SER A 229 3.11 18.00 -13.83
CA SER A 229 2.22 17.97 -12.67
C SER A 229 2.37 19.22 -11.80
N LEU A 230 3.62 19.60 -11.49
CA LEU A 230 3.90 20.79 -10.67
C LEU A 230 3.49 22.10 -11.38
N GLU A 231 3.75 22.23 -12.68
CA GLU A 231 3.35 23.39 -13.49
C GLU A 231 1.82 23.53 -13.60
N ASN A 232 1.06 22.42 -13.43
CA ASN A 232 -0.40 22.41 -13.43
C ASN A 232 -1.02 22.40 -12.03
N GLY A 233 -0.27 22.77 -11.01
CA GLY A 233 -0.80 23.08 -9.69
C GLY A 233 -0.80 21.90 -8.71
N ALA A 234 -0.11 20.80 -9.00
CA ALA A 234 0.15 19.77 -7.99
C ALA A 234 1.01 20.35 -6.86
N LEU A 235 0.69 20.01 -5.62
CA LEU A 235 1.50 20.35 -4.44
C LEU A 235 2.86 19.67 -4.50
N GLY A 236 2.86 18.40 -4.90
CA GLY A 236 4.03 17.57 -5.06
C GLY A 236 3.70 16.34 -5.90
N CYS A 237 4.74 15.70 -6.43
CA CYS A 237 4.64 14.53 -7.28
C CYS A 237 5.78 13.56 -6.95
N SER A 238 5.49 12.28 -6.78
CA SER A 238 6.48 11.25 -6.49
C SER A 238 6.05 9.87 -6.97
N ILE A 239 6.93 8.90 -6.83
CA ILE A 239 6.67 7.50 -7.20
C ILE A 239 5.75 6.86 -6.15
N SER A 240 4.74 6.12 -6.60
CA SER A 240 3.86 5.34 -5.75
C SER A 240 4.48 3.96 -5.46
N GLY A 241 4.79 3.69 -4.21
CA GLY A 241 5.38 2.42 -3.78
C GLY A 241 6.65 2.06 -4.54
N SER A 242 6.69 0.87 -5.14
CA SER A 242 7.81 0.42 -5.98
C SER A 242 7.82 1.04 -7.40
N GLY A 243 6.79 1.77 -7.77
CA GLY A 243 6.48 2.15 -9.14
C GLY A 243 5.78 1.02 -9.90
N PRO A 244 5.50 1.20 -11.21
CA PRO A 244 5.78 2.37 -12.02
C PRO A 244 4.80 3.52 -11.85
N SER A 245 3.72 3.35 -11.08
CA SER A 245 2.76 4.43 -10.88
C SER A 245 3.41 5.63 -10.20
N VAL A 246 2.94 6.79 -10.59
CA VAL A 246 3.34 8.09 -10.05
C VAL A 246 2.10 8.74 -9.47
N PHE A 247 2.21 9.34 -8.31
CA PHE A 247 1.13 10.12 -7.72
C PHE A 247 1.48 11.61 -7.66
N SER A 248 0.45 12.43 -7.81
CA SER A 248 0.52 13.86 -7.54
C SER A 248 -0.54 14.22 -6.50
N LEU A 249 -0.13 14.93 -5.44
CA LEU A 249 -1.09 15.46 -4.47
C LEU A 249 -1.54 16.85 -4.89
N CYS A 250 -2.85 17.10 -4.81
CA CYS A 250 -3.50 18.35 -5.19
C CYS A 250 -4.41 18.83 -4.07
N LYS A 251 -4.56 20.14 -3.90
CA LYS A 251 -5.44 20.71 -2.87
C LYS A 251 -6.92 20.72 -3.27
N PHE A 252 -7.22 20.81 -4.55
CA PHE A 252 -8.59 20.89 -5.06
C PHE A 252 -8.77 19.92 -6.23
N LYS A 253 -9.97 19.35 -6.31
CA LYS A 253 -10.39 18.69 -7.54
C LYS A 253 -10.55 19.80 -8.58
N LYS A 254 -9.73 19.75 -9.62
CA LYS A 254 -9.97 20.58 -10.79
C LYS A 254 -11.01 19.84 -11.62
N ASP A 255 -12.17 20.48 -11.85
CA ASP A 255 -13.25 19.96 -12.69
C ASP A 255 -12.77 19.72 -14.13
#